data_6d7316c1efbdef417bdb793808a82efa
#
_entry.id   6d7316c1efbdef417bdb793808a82efa
#
_cell.length_a   1.000
_cell.length_b   1.000
_cell.length_c   1.000
_cell.angle_alpha   90.00
_cell.angle_beta   90.00
_cell.angle_gamma   90.00
#
_symmetry.space_group_name_H-M   'P 1'
#
loop_
_entity.id
_entity.type
_entity.pdbx_description
1 polymer ?
#
loop_
_entity_poly.entity_id
_entity_poly.type
_entity_poly.pdbx_seq_one_letter_code
_entity_poly.pdbx_strand_id
1 'polypeptide(L)'
;MVYTITCNPSLDYGVTVENFQMGHTNRTVTEQMNVGGKGINVSIVLKHLGIPTKILGFTAGFTGREIEKRIKEQEIEAEWIRLPQGDSRINVKLLSNEGTEINGQGPDISKKEVQELEEKLGILTKE
;
A
#
# COMPACT_ATOMS: atom_id res chain seq x y z
N MET A 1 -17.48 -11.99 5.22
CA MET A 1 -16.65 -11.01 4.50
C MET A 1 -15.96 -10.07 5.47
N VAL A 2 -14.66 -9.97 5.40
CA VAL A 2 -13.87 -9.06 6.24
C VAL A 2 -13.43 -7.87 5.38
N TYR A 3 -13.73 -6.67 5.85
CA TYR A 3 -13.31 -5.44 5.17
C TYR A 3 -12.09 -4.87 5.89
N THR A 4 -11.07 -4.50 5.11
CA THR A 4 -9.90 -3.79 5.64
C THR A 4 -9.84 -2.40 5.04
N ILE A 5 -9.33 -1.45 5.80
CA ILE A 5 -9.18 -0.06 5.35
C ILE A 5 -7.70 0.30 5.39
N THR A 6 -7.18 0.76 4.26
CA THR A 6 -5.81 1.26 4.16
C THR A 6 -5.85 2.69 3.62
N CYS A 7 -5.66 3.65 4.52
CA CYS A 7 -5.74 5.07 4.13
C CYS A 7 -4.52 5.52 3.34
N ASN A 8 -3.36 4.91 3.56
CA ASN A 8 -2.12 5.33 2.92
C ASN A 8 -1.31 4.11 2.44
N PRO A 9 -1.80 3.40 1.40
CA PRO A 9 -1.07 2.27 0.84
C PRO A 9 0.24 2.71 0.20
N SER A 10 1.15 1.77 0.02
CA SER A 10 2.47 2.06 -0.51
C SER A 10 2.95 1.00 -1.49
N LEU A 11 3.94 1.40 -2.31
CA LEU A 11 4.84 0.46 -2.94
C LEU A 11 6.09 0.42 -2.06
N ASP A 12 6.45 -0.77 -1.61
CA ASP A 12 7.59 -0.96 -0.73
C ASP A 12 8.76 -1.50 -1.53
N TYR A 13 9.82 -0.71 -1.62
CA TYR A 13 11.06 -1.08 -2.31
C TYR A 13 12.03 -1.63 -1.27
N GLY A 14 12.11 -2.96 -1.19
CA GLY A 14 13.01 -3.65 -0.26
C GLY A 14 14.33 -3.97 -0.93
N VAL A 15 15.45 -3.56 -0.34
CA VAL A 15 16.77 -3.74 -0.93
C VAL A 15 17.77 -4.21 0.11
N THR A 16 18.79 -4.92 -0.37
CA THR A 16 19.99 -5.19 0.41
C THR A 16 21.17 -4.49 -0.26
N VAL A 17 22.03 -3.92 0.57
CA VAL A 17 23.23 -3.20 0.12
C VAL A 17 24.41 -3.68 0.96
N GLU A 18 25.50 -4.10 0.31
CA GLU A 18 26.72 -4.45 1.02
C GLU A 18 27.52 -3.20 1.36
N ASN A 19 27.99 -3.11 2.60
CA ASN A 19 28.82 -2.00 3.06
C ASN A 19 28.20 -0.63 2.82
N PHE A 20 26.95 -0.47 3.25
CA PHE A 20 26.25 0.81 3.09
C PHE A 20 27.07 1.95 3.72
N GLN A 21 27.28 3.02 2.95
CA GLN A 21 28.04 4.18 3.39
C GLN A 21 27.27 5.47 3.14
N MET A 22 27.11 6.27 4.18
CA MET A 22 26.50 7.59 4.06
C MET A 22 27.33 8.48 3.15
N GLY A 23 26.65 9.29 2.33
CA GLY A 23 27.32 10.23 1.44
C GLY A 23 27.97 9.61 0.20
N HIS A 24 27.74 8.33 -0.03
CA HIS A 24 28.28 7.61 -1.18
C HIS A 24 27.16 7.04 -2.06
N THR A 25 27.50 6.70 -3.29
CA THR A 25 26.61 5.92 -4.14
C THR A 25 26.67 4.47 -3.67
N ASN A 26 25.52 3.95 -3.27
CA ASN A 26 25.37 2.56 -2.84
C ASN A 26 24.58 1.79 -3.89
N ARG A 27 25.00 0.59 -4.22
CA ARG A 27 24.32 -0.25 -5.20
C ARG A 27 23.70 -1.45 -4.52
N THR A 28 22.50 -1.79 -4.95
CA THR A 28 21.75 -2.90 -4.37
C THR A 28 22.34 -4.25 -4.82
N VAL A 29 22.30 -5.21 -3.91
CA VAL A 29 22.62 -6.62 -4.21
C VAL A 29 21.33 -7.34 -4.57
N THR A 30 20.26 -7.11 -3.80
CA THR A 30 18.93 -7.65 -4.09
C THR A 30 17.90 -6.55 -4.04
N GLU A 31 16.83 -6.74 -4.81
CA GLU A 31 15.72 -5.79 -4.89
C GLU A 31 14.40 -6.56 -4.95
N GLN A 32 13.39 -6.04 -4.27
CA GLN A 32 12.04 -6.54 -4.41
C GLN A 32 11.04 -5.41 -4.21
N MET A 33 9.91 -5.49 -4.92
CA MET A 33 8.85 -4.49 -4.83
C MET A 33 7.58 -5.19 -4.37
N ASN A 34 7.00 -4.72 -3.28
CA ASN A 34 5.77 -5.26 -2.73
C ASN A 34 4.77 -4.14 -2.47
N VAL A 35 3.50 -4.50 -2.37
CA VAL A 35 2.47 -3.57 -1.93
C VAL A 35 2.43 -3.59 -0.41
N GLY A 36 2.40 -2.41 0.20
CA GLY A 36 2.36 -2.24 1.65
C GLY A 36 1.13 -1.50 2.12
N GLY A 37 0.95 -1.54 3.42
CA GLY A 37 -0.18 -0.96 4.14
C GLY A 37 -0.74 -2.01 5.09
N LYS A 38 -1.02 -1.61 6.33
CA LYS A 38 -1.43 -2.58 7.36
C LYS A 38 -2.71 -3.33 6.99
N GLY A 39 -3.72 -2.60 6.53
CA GLY A 39 -4.98 -3.22 6.11
C GLY A 39 -4.80 -4.17 4.92
N ILE A 40 -4.00 -3.75 3.95
CA ILE A 40 -3.69 -4.58 2.78
C ILE A 40 -2.98 -5.86 3.22
N ASN A 41 -2.00 -5.75 4.11
CA ASN A 41 -1.29 -6.92 4.61
C ASN A 41 -2.23 -7.90 5.32
N VAL A 42 -3.19 -7.39 6.09
CA VAL A 42 -4.21 -8.23 6.73
C VAL A 42 -5.04 -8.96 5.67
N SER A 43 -5.49 -8.26 4.63
CA SER A 43 -6.28 -8.89 3.56
C SER A 43 -5.48 -9.96 2.81
N ILE A 44 -4.19 -9.73 2.59
CA ILE A 44 -3.33 -10.73 1.94
C ILE A 44 -3.26 -12.00 2.79
N VAL A 45 -3.08 -11.87 4.10
CA VAL A 45 -3.06 -13.02 5.02
C VAL A 45 -4.42 -13.73 5.03
N LEU A 46 -5.52 -12.97 5.09
CA LEU A 46 -6.86 -13.56 5.06
C LEU A 46 -7.09 -14.33 3.76
N LYS A 47 -6.66 -13.80 2.64
CA LYS A 47 -6.76 -14.49 1.35
C LYS A 47 -6.03 -15.83 1.38
N HIS A 48 -4.82 -15.88 1.93
CA HIS A 48 -4.05 -17.11 2.06
C HIS A 48 -4.72 -18.13 2.99
N LEU A 49 -5.49 -17.65 3.96
CA LEU A 49 -6.24 -18.50 4.87
C LEU A 49 -7.61 -18.93 4.31
N GLY A 50 -7.93 -18.50 3.08
CA GLY A 50 -9.21 -18.82 2.46
C GLY A 50 -10.40 -18.04 3.03
N ILE A 51 -10.15 -16.93 3.71
CA ILE A 51 -11.20 -16.08 4.29
C ILE A 51 -11.52 -14.95 3.31
N PRO A 52 -12.79 -14.80 2.89
CA PRO A 52 -13.18 -13.71 1.99
C PRO A 52 -12.88 -12.34 2.60
N THR A 53 -12.23 -11.49 1.81
CA THR A 53 -11.83 -10.16 2.25
C THR A 53 -11.99 -9.14 1.13
N LYS A 54 -12.19 -7.89 1.50
CA LYS A 54 -12.26 -6.77 0.56
C LYS A 54 -11.50 -5.59 1.13
N ILE A 55 -10.66 -5.00 0.30
CA ILE A 55 -9.85 -3.84 0.68
C ILE A 55 -10.59 -2.56 0.28
N LEU A 56 -10.60 -1.60 1.19
CA LEU A 56 -10.99 -0.22 0.91
C LEU A 56 -9.77 0.65 1.13
N GLY A 57 -9.49 1.57 0.21
CA GLY A 57 -8.32 2.43 0.37
C GLY A 57 -8.30 3.58 -0.60
N PHE A 58 -7.36 4.48 -0.35
CA PHE A 58 -7.12 5.65 -1.20
C PHE A 58 -5.88 5.41 -2.05
N THR A 59 -5.98 5.75 -3.33
CA THR A 59 -4.83 5.65 -4.25
C THR A 59 -4.66 6.95 -5.01
N ALA A 60 -3.46 7.22 -5.48
CA ALA A 60 -3.17 8.41 -6.27
C ALA A 60 -2.06 8.13 -7.29
N GLY A 61 -2.17 8.77 -8.44
CA GLY A 61 -1.13 8.79 -9.45
C GLY A 61 -0.74 7.42 -10.01
N PHE A 62 0.44 7.38 -10.63
CA PHE A 62 0.92 6.16 -11.27
C PHE A 62 1.25 5.05 -10.27
N THR A 63 1.76 5.42 -9.10
CA THR A 63 2.04 4.45 -8.04
C THR A 63 0.75 3.83 -7.49
N GLY A 64 -0.31 4.64 -7.38
CA GLY A 64 -1.63 4.14 -6.99
C GLY A 64 -2.18 3.13 -7.98
N ARG A 65 -2.03 3.40 -9.27
CA ARG A 65 -2.48 2.45 -10.31
C ARG A 65 -1.71 1.15 -10.24
N GLU A 66 -0.40 1.21 -9.94
CA GLU A 66 0.40 -0.01 -9.78
C GLU A 66 -0.02 -0.81 -8.54
N ILE A 67 -0.35 -0.13 -7.44
CA ILE A 67 -0.88 -0.79 -6.25
C ILE A 67 -2.18 -1.53 -6.59
N GLU A 68 -3.11 -0.86 -7.26
CA GLU A 68 -4.39 -1.47 -7.67
C GLU A 68 -4.16 -2.70 -8.55
N LYS A 69 -3.26 -2.59 -9.52
CA LYS A 69 -2.92 -3.68 -10.43
C LYS A 69 -2.38 -4.90 -9.69
N ARG A 70 -1.45 -4.69 -8.77
CA ARG A 70 -0.83 -5.78 -8.01
C ARG A 70 -1.81 -6.49 -7.08
N ILE A 71 -2.73 -5.74 -6.47
CA ILE A 71 -3.79 -6.33 -5.65
C ILE A 71 -4.73 -7.16 -6.51
N LYS A 72 -5.09 -6.66 -7.69
CA LYS A 72 -5.94 -7.40 -8.63
C LYS A 72 -5.27 -8.70 -9.10
N GLU A 73 -3.97 -8.66 -9.34
CA GLU A 73 -3.20 -9.86 -9.74
C GLU A 73 -3.20 -10.93 -8.65
N GLN A 74 -3.35 -10.53 -7.37
CA GLN A 74 -3.48 -11.48 -6.26
C GLN A 74 -4.92 -11.96 -6.06
N GLU A 75 -5.84 -11.54 -6.93
CA GLU A 75 -7.25 -11.92 -6.89
C GLU A 75 -7.93 -11.53 -5.57
N ILE A 76 -7.57 -10.37 -5.04
CA ILE A 76 -8.19 -9.80 -3.85
C ILE A 76 -9.14 -8.68 -4.28
N GLU A 77 -10.38 -8.73 -3.81
CA GLU A 77 -11.35 -7.68 -4.11
C GLU A 77 -10.95 -6.38 -3.43
N ALA A 78 -11.16 -5.27 -4.13
CA ALA A 78 -10.85 -3.96 -3.60
C ALA A 78 -11.74 -2.90 -4.21
N GLU A 79 -12.05 -1.88 -3.42
CA GLU A 79 -12.65 -0.65 -3.90
C GLU A 79 -11.73 0.50 -3.55
N TRP A 80 -11.31 1.25 -4.56
CA TRP A 80 -10.36 2.33 -4.38
C TRP A 80 -11.03 3.67 -4.56
N ILE A 81 -10.73 4.60 -3.66
CA ILE A 81 -11.07 6.00 -3.85
C ILE A 81 -9.82 6.66 -4.42
N ARG A 82 -9.90 7.09 -5.67
CA ARG A 82 -8.78 7.71 -6.36
C ARG A 82 -8.72 9.19 -6.04
N LEU A 83 -7.58 9.60 -5.51
CA LEU A 83 -7.34 10.99 -5.16
C LEU A 83 -6.96 11.78 -6.40
N PRO A 84 -7.37 13.06 -6.50
CA PRO A 84 -7.16 13.84 -7.72
C PRO A 84 -5.72 14.32 -7.90
N GLN A 85 -4.91 14.33 -6.85
CA GLN A 85 -3.54 14.87 -6.90
C GLN A 85 -2.56 13.99 -6.14
N GLY A 86 -1.31 14.08 -6.55
CA GLY A 86 -0.21 13.37 -5.90
C GLY A 86 -0.04 11.96 -6.40
N ASP A 87 0.82 11.24 -5.72
CA ASP A 87 1.12 9.82 -5.98
C ASP A 87 1.10 9.06 -4.66
N SER A 88 0.60 7.84 -4.69
CA SER A 88 0.70 6.94 -3.54
C SER A 88 2.17 6.78 -3.16
N ARG A 89 2.44 6.63 -1.88
CA ARG A 89 3.82 6.68 -1.37
C ARG A 89 4.65 5.47 -1.78
N ILE A 90 5.96 5.72 -1.86
CA ILE A 90 6.97 4.68 -2.01
C ILE A 90 7.76 4.66 -0.70
N ASN A 91 7.89 3.48 -0.13
CA ASN A 91 8.74 3.28 1.05
C ASN A 91 10.00 2.54 0.61
N VAL A 92 11.13 2.92 1.17
CA VAL A 92 12.40 2.22 0.95
C VAL A 92 12.76 1.46 2.22
N LYS A 93 13.06 0.18 2.08
CA LYS A 93 13.42 -0.69 3.20
C LYS A 93 14.82 -1.25 2.97
N LEU A 94 15.77 -0.82 3.78
CA LEU A 94 17.13 -1.37 3.78
C LEU A 94 17.14 -2.63 4.65
N LEU A 95 16.96 -3.79 4.02
CA LEU A 95 16.82 -5.05 4.74
C LEU A 95 18.12 -5.49 5.42
N SER A 96 19.27 -5.04 4.91
CA SER A 96 20.59 -5.42 5.42
C SER A 96 21.10 -4.53 6.54
N ASN A 97 20.58 -3.34 6.73
CA ASN A 97 21.08 -2.37 7.71
C ASN A 97 20.12 -2.21 8.87
N GLU A 98 20.03 -3.24 9.72
CA GLU A 98 19.15 -3.25 10.90
C GLU A 98 17.67 -3.02 10.56
N GLY A 99 17.29 -3.25 9.30
CA GLY A 99 15.93 -3.03 8.85
C GLY A 99 15.54 -1.56 8.78
N THR A 100 16.47 -0.69 8.41
CA THR A 100 16.21 0.75 8.29
C THR A 100 15.17 1.05 7.22
N GLU A 101 14.20 1.89 7.54
CA GLU A 101 13.12 2.27 6.64
C GLU A 101 13.09 3.77 6.38
N ILE A 102 12.79 4.15 5.13
CA ILE A 102 12.53 5.52 4.75
C ILE A 102 11.14 5.53 4.14
N ASN A 103 10.18 6.07 4.87
CA ASN A 103 8.78 6.00 4.47
C ASN A 103 8.31 7.34 3.88
N GLY A 104 7.71 7.27 2.70
CA GLY A 104 7.09 8.42 2.07
C GLY A 104 5.83 8.85 2.81
N GLN A 105 5.45 10.12 2.65
CA GLN A 105 4.26 10.67 3.31
C GLN A 105 2.97 10.29 2.60
N GLY A 106 3.02 10.20 1.28
CA GLY A 106 1.84 9.95 0.47
C GLY A 106 1.01 11.20 0.21
N PRO A 107 -0.09 11.05 -0.52
CA PRO A 107 -0.94 12.16 -0.92
C PRO A 107 -1.85 12.62 0.20
N ASP A 108 -2.33 13.88 0.09
CA ASP A 108 -3.32 14.41 1.01
C ASP A 108 -4.71 13.87 0.70
N ILE A 109 -5.47 13.61 1.75
CA ILE A 109 -6.85 13.13 1.65
C ILE A 109 -7.76 14.25 2.12
N SER A 110 -8.64 14.73 1.22
CA SER A 110 -9.57 15.81 1.56
C SER A 110 -10.81 15.28 2.28
N LYS A 111 -11.61 16.20 2.84
CA LYS A 111 -12.88 15.84 3.47
C LYS A 111 -13.84 15.15 2.51
N LYS A 112 -13.81 15.52 1.23
CA LYS A 112 -14.67 14.93 0.20
C LYS A 112 -14.39 13.43 0.05
N GLU A 113 -13.12 13.04 -0.01
CA GLU A 113 -12.74 11.64 -0.16
C GLU A 113 -13.01 10.84 1.12
N VAL A 114 -12.85 11.47 2.29
CA VAL A 114 -13.22 10.84 3.57
C VAL A 114 -14.72 10.56 3.59
N GLN A 115 -15.54 11.49 3.10
CA GLN A 115 -16.99 11.28 2.99
C GLN A 115 -17.33 10.14 2.04
N GLU A 116 -16.61 10.02 0.91
CA GLU A 116 -16.81 8.88 0.01
C GLU A 116 -16.54 7.56 0.71
N LEU A 117 -15.49 7.50 1.54
CA LEU A 117 -15.19 6.30 2.31
C LEU A 117 -16.33 5.99 3.30
N GLU A 118 -16.82 6.99 4.01
CA GLU A 118 -17.92 6.83 4.95
C GLU A 118 -19.19 6.32 4.26
N GLU A 119 -19.50 6.85 3.08
CA GLU A 119 -20.64 6.41 2.29
C GLU A 119 -20.50 4.96 1.85
N LYS A 120 -19.32 4.57 1.37
CA LYS A 120 -19.05 3.19 0.97
C LYS A 120 -19.19 2.23 2.17
N LEU A 121 -18.66 2.62 3.32
CA LEU A 121 -18.80 1.81 4.54
C LEU A 121 -20.26 1.68 4.96
N GLY A 122 -21.05 2.76 4.85
CA GLY A 122 -22.47 2.73 5.16
C GLY A 122 -23.25 1.74 4.29
N ILE A 123 -22.91 1.65 3.00
CA ILE A 123 -23.54 0.69 2.08
C ILE A 123 -23.14 -0.74 2.45
N LEU A 124 -21.87 -0.98 2.71
CA LEU A 124 -21.36 -2.32 3.00
C LEU A 124 -21.88 -2.87 4.33
N THR A 125 -22.05 -2.01 5.33
CA THR A 125 -22.49 -2.43 6.66
C THR A 125 -24.00 -2.65 6.78
N LYS A 126 -24.76 -2.28 5.76
CA LYS A 126 -26.21 -2.53 5.71
C LYS A 126 -26.56 -3.93 5.20
N GLU A 127 -25.59 -4.63 4.67
CA GLU A 127 -25.74 -6.01 4.24
C GLU A 127 -25.40 -6.96 5.39
#